data_b1a65e52d6637d9be44ded5ea94f8dae
#
_entry.id   b1a65e52d6637d9be44ded5ea94f8dae
#
_cell.length_a   1.000
_cell.length_b   1.000
_cell.length_c   1.000
_cell.angle_alpha   90.00
_cell.angle_beta   90.00
_cell.angle_gamma   90.00
#
_symmetry.space_group_name_H-M   'P 1'
#
loop_
_entity.id
_entity.type
_entity.pdbx_description
1 polymer ?
#
loop_
_entity_poly.entity_id
_entity_poly.type
_entity_poly.pdbx_seq_one_letter_code
_entity_poly.pdbx_strand_id
1 'polypeptide(L)'
;MARADRKAAAAESAVTGVMTHRQIMFVLFGLMAGMFLSALDQSVVGTAMRTIADDLSGLSAQAWVTTAYLITSTIATPIYGKLGDIFGRRRLFIAAITIFIIGSVICGFANTMYELAAFRAIQGVGAGGLFALALTIIAEIVPPRDRARYQGLFLAVFGTSSVLGPLIGGLLAGVDSFLGITGWRWIFLMNLPIGAIALVLVLSFLHVPHIEAKSKRIDWWGVLTIIVGVVPLLIVAEQGREWGWTSPNAFIAYVLGVVGITSFIIIQRRMGEDALLPLHIFKSRTFSLTTLLGVIVGMGMFGGMICLPLVLQIVYGASPTEAGY
;
A
#
# COMPACT_ATOMS: atom_id res chain seq x y z
N MET A 1 20.00 -7.03 -39.16
CA MET A 1 18.95 -7.95 -38.69
C MET A 1 18.29 -7.43 -37.40
N ALA A 2 18.93 -7.30 -36.25
CA ALA A 2 18.32 -6.91 -34.97
C ALA A 2 17.53 -5.57 -34.92
N ARG A 3 17.83 -4.61 -35.82
CA ARG A 3 17.16 -3.29 -35.86
C ARG A 3 15.87 -3.34 -36.71
N ALA A 4 15.81 -4.21 -37.71
CA ALA A 4 14.63 -4.45 -38.54
C ALA A 4 13.58 -5.27 -37.76
N ASP A 5 14.04 -6.29 -37.03
CA ASP A 5 13.18 -7.14 -36.18
C ASP A 5 12.56 -6.34 -35.04
N ARG A 6 13.30 -5.37 -34.47
CA ARG A 6 12.77 -4.43 -33.46
C ARG A 6 11.71 -3.47 -34.00
N LYS A 7 11.88 -3.01 -35.25
CA LYS A 7 10.90 -2.14 -35.92
C LYS A 7 9.64 -2.91 -36.29
N ALA A 8 9.78 -4.15 -36.75
CA ALA A 8 8.67 -5.04 -37.06
C ALA A 8 7.85 -5.39 -35.79
N ALA A 9 8.53 -5.77 -34.71
CA ALA A 9 7.87 -6.06 -33.42
C ALA A 9 7.18 -4.81 -32.82
N ALA A 10 7.75 -3.62 -32.98
CA ALA A 10 7.11 -2.37 -32.55
C ALA A 10 5.90 -2.00 -33.41
N ALA A 11 5.94 -2.28 -34.71
CA ALA A 11 4.82 -2.08 -35.64
C ALA A 11 3.69 -3.10 -35.36
N GLU A 12 4.03 -4.34 -35.09
CA GLU A 12 3.08 -5.42 -34.75
C GLU A 12 2.38 -5.14 -33.39
N SER A 13 3.12 -4.63 -32.39
CA SER A 13 2.54 -4.22 -31.10
C SER A 13 1.63 -3.00 -31.22
N ALA A 14 1.91 -2.09 -32.14
CA ALA A 14 1.05 -0.94 -32.42
C ALA A 14 -0.26 -1.33 -33.12
N VAL A 15 -0.24 -2.41 -33.91
CA VAL A 15 -1.42 -2.93 -34.63
C VAL A 15 -2.27 -3.86 -33.74
N THR A 16 -1.64 -4.64 -32.87
CA THR A 16 -2.33 -5.63 -32.02
C THR A 16 -2.68 -5.11 -30.64
N GLY A 17 -2.21 -3.93 -30.25
CA GLY A 17 -2.38 -3.38 -28.89
C GLY A 17 -1.66 -4.18 -27.80
N VAL A 18 -0.84 -5.17 -28.15
CA VAL A 18 -0.08 -6.02 -27.23
C VAL A 18 1.29 -5.39 -27.01
N MET A 19 1.60 -5.08 -25.74
CA MET A 19 2.90 -4.53 -25.35
C MET A 19 4.02 -5.55 -25.58
N THR A 20 5.18 -5.08 -26.09
CA THR A 20 6.36 -5.93 -26.19
C THR A 20 6.88 -6.31 -24.79
N HIS A 21 7.52 -7.46 -24.66
CA HIS A 21 8.11 -7.92 -23.40
C HIS A 21 9.01 -6.85 -22.76
N ARG A 22 9.76 -6.09 -23.55
CA ARG A 22 10.62 -5.00 -23.05
C ARG A 22 9.79 -3.83 -22.47
N GLN A 23 8.68 -3.48 -23.10
CA GLN A 23 7.76 -2.44 -22.60
C GLN A 23 7.11 -2.90 -21.30
N ILE A 24 6.66 -4.16 -21.24
CA ILE A 24 6.12 -4.76 -20.01
C ILE A 24 7.15 -4.68 -18.88
N MET A 25 8.42 -5.00 -19.14
CA MET A 25 9.46 -4.90 -18.09
C MET A 25 9.68 -3.48 -17.57
N PHE A 26 9.71 -2.46 -18.44
CA PHE A 26 9.84 -1.07 -17.99
C PHE A 26 8.64 -0.60 -17.17
N VAL A 27 7.43 -1.00 -17.57
CA VAL A 27 6.22 -0.72 -16.79
C VAL A 27 6.30 -1.41 -15.44
N LEU A 28 6.67 -2.68 -15.40
CA LEU A 28 6.85 -3.43 -14.16
C LEU A 28 7.87 -2.76 -13.23
N PHE A 29 9.01 -2.32 -13.75
CA PHE A 29 9.99 -1.59 -12.93
C PHE A 29 9.39 -0.32 -12.33
N GLY A 30 8.60 0.45 -13.08
CA GLY A 30 7.90 1.63 -12.56
C GLY A 30 6.88 1.28 -11.47
N LEU A 31 6.09 0.23 -11.67
CA LEU A 31 5.11 -0.25 -10.69
C LEU A 31 5.80 -0.79 -9.43
N MET A 32 6.86 -1.58 -9.61
CA MET A 32 7.66 -2.13 -8.51
C MET A 32 8.36 -1.03 -7.71
N ALA A 33 8.87 0.02 -8.38
CA ALA A 33 9.47 1.16 -7.70
C ALA A 33 8.45 1.90 -6.82
N GLY A 34 7.19 2.07 -7.28
CA GLY A 34 6.11 2.62 -6.48
C GLY A 34 5.75 1.74 -5.28
N MET A 35 5.65 0.42 -5.47
CA MET A 35 5.40 -0.52 -4.38
C MET A 35 6.56 -0.58 -3.38
N PHE A 36 7.80 -0.59 -3.89
CA PHE A 36 9.02 -0.56 -3.08
C PHE A 36 9.07 0.68 -2.20
N LEU A 37 8.73 1.84 -2.78
CA LEU A 37 8.65 3.11 -2.07
C LEU A 37 7.74 2.99 -0.83
N SER A 38 6.52 2.47 -1.00
CA SER A 38 5.56 2.32 0.09
C SER A 38 5.97 1.24 1.11
N ALA A 39 6.49 0.09 0.64
CA ALA A 39 6.91 -1.00 1.52
C ALA A 39 8.17 -0.63 2.33
N LEU A 40 9.13 0.04 1.68
CA LEU A 40 10.36 0.51 2.33
C LEU A 40 10.03 1.57 3.39
N ASP A 41 9.20 2.57 3.04
CA ASP A 41 8.75 3.62 3.95
C ASP A 41 8.12 3.04 5.24
N GLN A 42 7.23 2.06 5.10
CA GLN A 42 6.59 1.43 6.26
C GLN A 42 7.61 0.72 7.16
N SER A 43 8.57 0.01 6.57
CA SER A 43 9.59 -0.73 7.31
C SER A 43 10.61 0.20 7.99
N VAL A 44 11.05 1.25 7.29
CA VAL A 44 12.02 2.24 7.81
C VAL A 44 11.41 3.04 8.95
N VAL A 45 10.18 3.53 8.79
CA VAL A 45 9.46 4.29 9.84
C VAL A 45 9.22 3.43 11.08
N GLY A 46 8.83 2.16 10.90
CA GLY A 46 8.65 1.22 12.01
C GLY A 46 9.92 1.08 12.88
N THR A 47 11.09 0.99 12.23
CA THR A 47 12.37 0.86 12.92
C THR A 47 12.78 2.15 13.65
N ALA A 48 12.54 3.30 13.05
CA ALA A 48 12.92 4.61 13.62
C ALA A 48 11.89 5.19 14.59
N MET A 49 10.75 4.53 14.77
CA MET A 49 9.61 5.08 15.51
C MET A 49 9.97 5.55 16.93
N ARG A 50 10.84 4.83 17.62
CA ARG A 50 11.29 5.21 18.96
C ARG A 50 12.06 6.52 18.95
N THR A 51 13.04 6.68 18.05
CA THR A 51 13.82 7.91 17.91
C THR A 51 12.93 9.10 17.54
N ILE A 52 11.97 8.89 16.62
CA ILE A 52 11.00 9.93 16.23
C ILE A 52 10.14 10.36 17.43
N ALA A 53 9.65 9.38 18.22
CA ALA A 53 8.80 9.66 19.36
C ALA A 53 9.56 10.36 20.50
N ASP A 54 10.83 10.06 20.68
CA ASP A 54 11.70 10.73 21.67
C ASP A 54 11.99 12.18 21.23
N ASP A 55 12.33 12.43 19.95
CA ASP A 55 12.60 13.77 19.42
C ASP A 55 11.36 14.68 19.46
N LEU A 56 10.20 14.14 19.09
CA LEU A 56 8.93 14.87 19.10
C LEU A 56 8.21 14.85 20.49
N SER A 57 8.85 14.30 21.52
CA SER A 57 8.34 14.22 22.91
C SER A 57 6.91 13.64 22.99
N GLY A 58 6.60 12.61 22.18
CA GLY A 58 5.23 12.12 22.03
C GLY A 58 5.09 10.59 22.03
N LEU A 59 5.76 9.90 22.96
CA LEU A 59 5.73 8.42 23.07
C LEU A 59 4.30 7.84 23.13
N SER A 60 3.39 8.51 23.83
CA SER A 60 1.99 8.08 23.94
C SER A 60 1.21 8.14 22.63
N ALA A 61 1.67 8.93 21.66
CA ALA A 61 1.01 9.10 20.37
C ALA A 61 1.70 8.31 19.23
N GLN A 62 2.78 7.54 19.52
CA GLN A 62 3.55 6.84 18.49
C GLN A 62 2.71 5.85 17.67
N ALA A 63 1.76 5.16 18.31
CA ALA A 63 0.88 4.23 17.65
C ALA A 63 0.04 4.89 16.54
N TRP A 64 -0.40 6.15 16.75
CA TRP A 64 -1.21 6.89 15.79
C TRP A 64 -0.51 7.16 14.46
N VAL A 65 0.81 7.29 14.46
CA VAL A 65 1.61 7.52 13.25
C VAL A 65 1.50 6.33 12.28
N THR A 66 1.57 5.11 12.80
CA THR A 66 1.41 3.88 12.01
C THR A 66 -0.05 3.62 11.70
N THR A 67 -0.95 3.74 12.68
CA THR A 67 -2.38 3.47 12.56
C THR A 67 -3.04 4.38 11.51
N ALA A 68 -2.74 5.69 11.53
CA ALA A 68 -3.29 6.63 10.56
C ALA A 68 -2.94 6.25 9.11
N TYR A 69 -1.69 5.86 8.87
CA TYR A 69 -1.24 5.39 7.56
C TYR A 69 -1.95 4.09 7.15
N LEU A 70 -2.03 3.10 8.03
CA LEU A 70 -2.68 1.81 7.75
C LEU A 70 -4.17 1.97 7.46
N ILE A 71 -4.89 2.76 8.26
CA ILE A 71 -6.30 3.04 8.07
C ILE A 71 -6.54 3.67 6.70
N THR A 72 -5.83 4.75 6.38
CA THR A 72 -6.05 5.47 5.14
C THR A 72 -5.63 4.66 3.92
N SER A 73 -4.54 3.88 3.99
CA SER A 73 -4.13 3.01 2.90
C SER A 73 -5.12 1.87 2.65
N THR A 74 -5.67 1.28 3.71
CA THR A 74 -6.67 0.22 3.61
C THR A 74 -7.95 0.71 2.95
N ILE A 75 -8.45 1.89 3.37
CA ILE A 75 -9.65 2.51 2.80
C ILE A 75 -9.41 2.95 1.35
N ALA A 76 -8.27 3.53 1.07
CA ALA A 76 -7.92 4.03 -0.26
C ALA A 76 -7.85 2.91 -1.30
N THR A 77 -7.41 1.71 -0.92
CA THR A 77 -7.24 0.55 -1.81
C THR A 77 -8.48 0.25 -2.67
N PRO A 78 -9.67 -0.03 -2.14
CA PRO A 78 -10.86 -0.29 -2.97
C PRO A 78 -11.34 0.96 -3.73
N ILE A 79 -11.13 2.15 -3.18
CA ILE A 79 -11.49 3.42 -3.84
C ILE A 79 -10.64 3.60 -5.11
N TYR A 80 -9.32 3.40 -5.03
CA TYR A 80 -8.44 3.48 -6.20
C TYR A 80 -8.78 2.40 -7.24
N GLY A 81 -9.22 1.21 -6.84
CA GLY A 81 -9.71 0.20 -7.74
C GLY A 81 -10.85 0.74 -8.61
N LYS A 82 -11.92 1.24 -7.99
CA LYS A 82 -13.09 1.79 -8.69
C LYS A 82 -12.76 3.06 -9.49
N LEU A 83 -12.01 3.99 -8.90
CA LEU A 83 -11.59 5.21 -9.59
C LEU A 83 -10.67 4.89 -10.78
N GLY A 84 -9.80 3.87 -10.65
CA GLY A 84 -8.93 3.40 -11.72
C GLY A 84 -9.70 2.91 -12.94
N ASP A 85 -10.81 2.22 -12.72
CA ASP A 85 -11.70 1.78 -13.79
C ASP A 85 -12.41 2.97 -14.47
N ILE A 86 -12.79 4.01 -13.70
CA ILE A 86 -13.52 5.19 -14.22
C ILE A 86 -12.60 6.18 -14.95
N PHE A 87 -11.47 6.57 -14.31
CA PHE A 87 -10.59 7.65 -14.78
C PHE A 87 -9.33 7.16 -15.50
N GLY A 88 -9.12 5.84 -15.52
CA GLY A 88 -7.93 5.20 -16.08
C GLY A 88 -6.82 5.00 -15.04
N ARG A 89 -6.30 3.78 -15.00
CA ARG A 89 -5.35 3.32 -13.97
C ARG A 89 -4.02 4.07 -13.99
N ARG A 90 -3.55 4.46 -15.19
CA ARG A 90 -2.32 5.27 -15.33
C ARG A 90 -2.41 6.60 -14.59
N ARG A 91 -3.50 7.34 -14.79
CA ARG A 91 -3.70 8.66 -14.17
C ARG A 91 -3.76 8.54 -12.64
N LEU A 92 -4.47 7.52 -12.16
CA LEU A 92 -4.62 7.28 -10.74
C LEU A 92 -3.31 6.79 -10.09
N PHE A 93 -2.52 6.01 -10.80
CA PHE A 93 -1.21 5.58 -10.30
C PHE A 93 -0.23 6.76 -10.16
N ILE A 94 -0.22 7.66 -11.15
CA ILE A 94 0.54 8.92 -11.09
C ILE A 94 0.08 9.78 -9.90
N ALA A 95 -1.25 9.93 -9.72
CA ALA A 95 -1.80 10.65 -8.58
C ALA A 95 -1.40 10.00 -7.24
N ALA A 96 -1.44 8.68 -7.15
CA ALA A 96 -1.05 7.94 -5.95
C ALA A 96 0.43 8.15 -5.59
N ILE A 97 1.36 8.06 -6.58
CA ILE A 97 2.79 8.37 -6.36
C ILE A 97 2.93 9.83 -5.88
N THR A 98 2.26 10.76 -6.54
CA THR A 98 2.35 12.18 -6.21
C THR A 98 1.86 12.47 -4.80
N ILE A 99 0.69 11.93 -4.41
CA ILE A 99 0.14 12.06 -3.06
C ILE A 99 1.10 11.45 -2.04
N PHE A 100 1.66 10.27 -2.35
CA PHE A 100 2.62 9.61 -1.47
C PHE A 100 3.88 10.46 -1.25
N ILE A 101 4.47 11.03 -2.32
CA ILE A 101 5.66 11.88 -2.23
C ILE A 101 5.35 13.16 -1.45
N ILE A 102 4.25 13.83 -1.75
CA ILE A 102 3.83 15.04 -1.01
C ILE A 102 3.64 14.69 0.46
N GLY A 103 2.88 13.63 0.76
CA GLY A 103 2.68 13.14 2.13
C GLY A 103 4.00 12.85 2.84
N SER A 104 4.97 12.24 2.14
CA SER A 104 6.27 11.95 2.69
C SER A 104 7.07 13.22 2.99
N VAL A 105 7.12 14.17 2.06
CA VAL A 105 7.83 15.43 2.26
C VAL A 105 7.28 16.19 3.47
N ILE A 106 5.97 16.33 3.59
CA ILE A 106 5.37 17.02 4.74
C ILE A 106 5.61 16.28 6.06
N CYS A 107 5.69 14.93 6.06
CA CYS A 107 6.09 14.16 7.25
C CYS A 107 7.49 14.55 7.73
N GLY A 108 8.43 14.84 6.80
CA GLY A 108 9.76 15.33 7.14
C GLY A 108 9.79 16.70 7.85
N PHE A 109 8.71 17.47 7.80
CA PHE A 109 8.57 18.77 8.45
C PHE A 109 7.67 18.76 9.69
N ALA A 110 7.20 17.60 10.13
CA ALA A 110 6.37 17.48 11.33
C ALA A 110 7.15 17.93 12.59
N ASN A 111 6.46 18.64 13.47
CA ASN A 111 7.00 19.13 14.74
C ASN A 111 6.34 18.49 15.95
N THR A 112 5.25 17.76 15.75
CA THR A 112 4.56 16.99 16.79
C THR A 112 4.17 15.60 16.25
N MET A 113 3.98 14.62 17.16
CA MET A 113 3.53 13.29 16.76
C MET A 113 2.13 13.31 16.12
N TYR A 114 1.25 14.22 16.54
CA TYR A 114 -0.09 14.35 15.94
C TYR A 114 -0.05 14.93 14.53
N GLU A 115 0.83 15.92 14.27
CA GLU A 115 1.08 16.40 12.91
C GLU A 115 1.64 15.28 12.04
N LEU A 116 2.62 14.55 12.55
CA LEU A 116 3.19 13.41 11.85
C LEU A 116 2.12 12.37 11.52
N ALA A 117 1.25 12.02 12.46
CA ALA A 117 0.13 11.10 12.23
C ALA A 117 -0.83 11.61 11.14
N ALA A 118 -1.18 12.89 11.16
CA ALA A 118 -2.03 13.51 10.15
C ALA A 118 -1.38 13.48 8.74
N PHE A 119 -0.09 13.77 8.65
CA PHE A 119 0.65 13.72 7.38
C PHE A 119 0.84 12.28 6.90
N ARG A 120 1.02 11.34 7.81
CA ARG A 120 1.03 9.90 7.52
C ARG A 120 -0.32 9.42 6.97
N ALA A 121 -1.44 9.99 7.45
CA ALA A 121 -2.75 9.70 6.86
C ALA A 121 -2.82 10.11 5.40
N ILE A 122 -2.29 11.28 5.03
CA ILE A 122 -2.20 11.74 3.63
C ILE A 122 -1.31 10.80 2.82
N GLN A 123 -0.14 10.44 3.34
CA GLN A 123 0.79 9.53 2.70
C GLN A 123 0.17 8.14 2.48
N GLY A 124 -0.59 7.65 3.47
CA GLY A 124 -1.31 6.37 3.41
C GLY A 124 -2.35 6.33 2.27
N VAL A 125 -3.03 7.44 1.98
CA VAL A 125 -3.92 7.52 0.80
C VAL A 125 -3.14 7.21 -0.48
N GLY A 126 -1.95 7.78 -0.66
CA GLY A 126 -1.09 7.44 -1.80
C GLY A 126 -0.67 5.97 -1.82
N ALA A 127 -0.24 5.44 -0.66
CA ALA A 127 0.22 4.06 -0.52
C ALA A 127 -0.83 3.03 -0.92
N GLY A 128 -2.10 3.20 -0.49
CA GLY A 128 -3.20 2.32 -0.86
C GLY A 128 -3.40 2.24 -2.37
N GLY A 129 -3.22 3.37 -3.08
CA GLY A 129 -3.26 3.43 -4.54
C GLY A 129 -2.10 2.70 -5.21
N LEU A 130 -0.89 2.80 -4.66
CA LEU A 130 0.30 2.17 -5.24
C LEU A 130 0.17 0.65 -5.31
N PHE A 131 -0.31 0.00 -4.25
CA PHE A 131 -0.51 -1.45 -4.25
C PHE A 131 -1.69 -1.89 -5.11
N ALA A 132 -2.87 -1.28 -4.92
CA ALA A 132 -4.08 -1.66 -5.62
C ALA A 132 -3.92 -1.53 -7.13
N LEU A 133 -3.42 -0.39 -7.59
CA LEU A 133 -3.28 -0.11 -9.02
C LEU A 133 -2.14 -0.89 -9.67
N ALA A 134 -1.01 -1.14 -8.96
CA ALA A 134 0.06 -1.96 -9.50
C ALA A 134 -0.43 -3.37 -9.86
N LEU A 135 -1.15 -4.03 -8.94
CA LEU A 135 -1.70 -5.37 -9.17
C LEU A 135 -2.74 -5.38 -10.30
N THR A 136 -3.60 -4.36 -10.36
CA THR A 136 -4.61 -4.26 -11.41
C THR A 136 -4.01 -3.95 -12.77
N ILE A 137 -3.01 -3.07 -12.86
CA ILE A 137 -2.31 -2.77 -14.11
C ILE A 137 -1.62 -4.03 -14.67
N ILE A 138 -0.97 -4.82 -13.80
CA ILE A 138 -0.35 -6.08 -14.24
C ILE A 138 -1.39 -7.05 -14.76
N ALA A 139 -2.53 -7.15 -14.10
CA ALA A 139 -3.61 -8.01 -14.55
C ALA A 139 -4.16 -7.61 -15.93
N GLU A 140 -3.96 -6.37 -16.37
CA GLU A 140 -4.32 -5.92 -17.72
C GLU A 140 -3.24 -6.17 -18.77
N ILE A 141 -1.98 -5.90 -18.43
CA ILE A 141 -0.88 -5.95 -19.41
C ILE A 141 -0.24 -7.33 -19.56
N VAL A 142 -0.47 -8.22 -18.58
CA VAL A 142 0.14 -9.56 -18.56
C VAL A 142 -0.92 -10.65 -18.73
N PRO A 143 -0.75 -11.56 -19.70
CA PRO A 143 -1.64 -12.71 -19.88
C PRO A 143 -1.74 -13.54 -18.58
N PRO A 144 -2.90 -14.16 -18.29
CA PRO A 144 -3.12 -14.90 -17.04
C PRO A 144 -2.08 -16.00 -16.75
N ARG A 145 -1.56 -16.65 -17.79
CA ARG A 145 -0.56 -17.73 -17.67
C ARG A 145 0.79 -17.24 -17.14
N ASP A 146 1.15 -15.98 -17.42
CA ASP A 146 2.46 -15.42 -17.09
C ASP A 146 2.42 -14.59 -15.80
N ARG A 147 1.23 -14.29 -15.28
CA ARG A 147 1.05 -13.43 -14.08
C ARG A 147 1.80 -13.95 -12.85
N ALA A 148 1.80 -15.27 -12.64
CA ALA A 148 2.48 -15.87 -11.49
C ALA A 148 3.98 -15.56 -11.46
N ARG A 149 4.63 -15.54 -12.65
CA ARG A 149 6.06 -15.19 -12.76
C ARG A 149 6.34 -13.75 -12.32
N TYR A 150 5.47 -12.82 -12.69
CA TYR A 150 5.65 -11.40 -12.33
C TYR A 150 5.21 -11.11 -10.90
N GLN A 151 4.25 -11.86 -10.36
CA GLN A 151 3.87 -11.74 -8.95
C GLN A 151 5.02 -12.10 -7.99
N GLY A 152 5.89 -13.03 -8.37
CA GLY A 152 7.11 -13.32 -7.62
C GLY A 152 8.02 -12.11 -7.43
N LEU A 153 8.07 -11.19 -8.41
CA LEU A 153 8.85 -9.96 -8.31
C LEU A 153 8.30 -9.01 -7.23
N PHE A 154 6.97 -8.99 -7.03
CA PHE A 154 6.37 -8.18 -5.97
C PHE A 154 6.71 -8.72 -4.58
N LEU A 155 6.73 -10.04 -4.41
CA LEU A 155 7.20 -10.65 -3.17
C LEU A 155 8.67 -10.31 -2.91
N ALA A 156 9.50 -10.27 -3.96
CA ALA A 156 10.88 -9.84 -3.84
C ALA A 156 11.02 -8.37 -3.41
N VAL A 157 10.11 -7.49 -3.88
CA VAL A 157 10.05 -6.07 -3.42
C VAL A 157 9.80 -6.02 -1.91
N PHE A 158 8.83 -6.76 -1.40
CA PHE A 158 8.55 -6.81 0.04
C PHE A 158 9.72 -7.40 0.83
N GLY A 159 10.28 -8.52 0.37
CA GLY A 159 11.44 -9.15 1.01
C GLY A 159 12.65 -8.21 1.06
N THR A 160 12.94 -7.51 -0.04
CA THR A 160 14.03 -6.52 -0.08
C THR A 160 13.74 -5.33 0.87
N SER A 161 12.51 -4.84 0.89
CA SER A 161 12.12 -3.73 1.77
C SER A 161 12.19 -4.11 3.26
N SER A 162 11.87 -5.35 3.61
CA SER A 162 11.93 -5.83 5.00
C SER A 162 13.35 -5.94 5.53
N VAL A 163 14.34 -6.17 4.66
CA VAL A 163 15.77 -6.19 5.02
C VAL A 163 16.38 -4.79 4.99
N LEU A 164 16.14 -4.03 3.91
CA LEU A 164 16.71 -2.69 3.75
C LEU A 164 16.09 -1.67 4.71
N GLY A 165 14.82 -1.85 5.09
CA GLY A 165 14.11 -0.95 5.97
C GLY A 165 14.78 -0.78 7.33
N PRO A 166 14.97 -1.85 8.12
CA PRO A 166 15.68 -1.75 9.40
C PRO A 166 17.10 -1.23 9.27
N LEU A 167 17.82 -1.60 8.21
CA LEU A 167 19.17 -1.13 7.97
C LEU A 167 19.20 0.39 7.74
N ILE A 168 18.41 0.89 6.81
CA ILE A 168 18.35 2.32 6.49
C ILE A 168 17.72 3.11 7.64
N GLY A 169 16.66 2.58 8.24
CA GLY A 169 15.98 3.20 9.37
C GLY A 169 16.89 3.34 10.58
N GLY A 170 17.63 2.29 10.92
CA GLY A 170 18.62 2.32 12.01
C GLY A 170 19.76 3.29 11.75
N LEU A 171 20.31 3.30 10.53
CA LEU A 171 21.37 4.23 10.14
C LEU A 171 20.93 5.68 10.24
N LEU A 172 19.78 6.03 9.64
CA LEU A 172 19.27 7.40 9.62
C LEU A 172 18.77 7.87 11.00
N ALA A 173 18.15 6.98 11.78
CA ALA A 173 17.71 7.29 13.12
C ALA A 173 18.86 7.41 14.13
N GLY A 174 20.01 6.78 13.85
CA GLY A 174 21.21 6.84 14.68
C GLY A 174 22.09 8.08 14.47
N VAL A 175 21.80 8.91 13.46
CA VAL A 175 22.53 10.15 13.17
C VAL A 175 21.77 11.33 13.73
N ASP A 176 22.38 12.12 14.62
CA ASP A 176 21.73 13.29 15.23
C ASP A 176 21.30 14.31 14.17
N SER A 177 22.19 14.63 13.23
CA SER A 177 21.86 15.52 12.10
C SER A 177 22.73 15.23 10.87
N PHE A 178 22.12 15.34 9.68
CA PHE A 178 22.78 15.25 8.40
C PHE A 178 22.36 16.44 7.53
N LEU A 179 23.29 17.20 7.01
CA LEU A 179 23.05 18.44 6.24
C LEU A 179 22.15 19.46 6.97
N GLY A 180 22.27 19.57 8.31
CA GLY A 180 21.48 20.49 9.12
C GLY A 180 20.04 20.07 9.40
N ILE A 181 19.66 18.85 9.02
CA ILE A 181 18.33 18.26 9.25
C ILE A 181 18.50 17.05 10.18
N THR A 182 17.62 16.91 11.17
CA THR A 182 17.59 15.73 12.08
C THR A 182 17.56 14.44 11.28
N GLY A 183 18.36 13.45 11.66
CA GLY A 183 18.58 12.23 10.88
C GLY A 183 17.31 11.46 10.51
N TRP A 184 16.37 11.32 11.45
CA TRP A 184 15.10 10.63 11.17
C TRP A 184 14.23 11.30 10.10
N ARG A 185 14.32 12.61 9.90
CA ARG A 185 13.56 13.33 8.86
C ARG A 185 13.96 12.90 7.45
N TRP A 186 15.20 12.45 7.27
CA TRP A 186 15.69 11.89 6.03
C TRP A 186 14.98 10.59 5.62
N ILE A 187 14.40 9.87 6.58
CA ILE A 187 13.57 8.68 6.31
C ILE A 187 12.41 9.04 5.37
N PHE A 188 11.83 10.19 5.56
CA PHE A 188 10.74 10.67 4.70
C PHE A 188 11.27 11.34 3.42
N LEU A 189 12.34 12.13 3.53
CA LEU A 189 12.91 12.86 2.40
C LEU A 189 13.55 11.93 1.35
N MET A 190 14.07 10.76 1.75
CA MET A 190 14.61 9.76 0.82
C MET A 190 13.55 9.19 -0.13
N ASN A 191 12.28 9.28 0.21
CA ASN A 191 11.20 8.87 -0.65
C ASN A 191 11.05 9.79 -1.89
N LEU A 192 11.53 11.03 -1.83
CA LEU A 192 11.46 11.98 -2.94
C LEU A 192 12.25 11.53 -4.17
N PRO A 193 13.57 11.21 -4.11
CA PRO A 193 14.30 10.72 -5.26
C PRO A 193 13.78 9.38 -5.79
N ILE A 194 13.42 8.44 -4.91
CA ILE A 194 12.89 7.13 -5.31
C ILE A 194 11.54 7.31 -6.01
N GLY A 195 10.65 8.13 -5.45
CA GLY A 195 9.36 8.43 -6.03
C GLY A 195 9.46 9.20 -7.35
N ALA A 196 10.43 10.12 -7.48
CA ALA A 196 10.69 10.81 -8.74
C ALA A 196 11.12 9.83 -9.84
N ILE A 197 11.99 8.87 -9.53
CA ILE A 197 12.39 7.82 -10.48
C ILE A 197 11.14 6.97 -10.87
N ALA A 198 10.34 6.53 -9.90
CA ALA A 198 9.13 5.78 -10.17
C ALA A 198 8.17 6.58 -11.07
N LEU A 199 7.99 7.87 -10.79
CA LEU A 199 7.11 8.76 -11.56
C LEU A 199 7.61 8.93 -13.00
N VAL A 200 8.91 9.16 -13.20
CA VAL A 200 9.52 9.27 -14.54
C VAL A 200 9.34 7.97 -15.34
N LEU A 201 9.57 6.82 -14.72
CA LEU A 201 9.36 5.52 -15.38
C LEU A 201 7.91 5.31 -15.79
N VAL A 202 6.97 5.63 -14.90
CA VAL A 202 5.53 5.50 -15.17
C VAL A 202 5.07 6.47 -16.26
N LEU A 203 5.49 7.74 -16.19
CA LEU A 203 5.15 8.73 -17.21
C LEU A 203 5.66 8.34 -18.59
N SER A 204 6.87 7.79 -18.65
CA SER A 204 7.56 7.47 -19.90
C SER A 204 7.07 6.16 -20.53
N PHE A 205 6.78 5.14 -19.73
CA PHE A 205 6.57 3.79 -20.22
C PHE A 205 5.17 3.22 -19.99
N LEU A 206 4.42 3.72 -19.01
CA LEU A 206 3.09 3.19 -18.72
C LEU A 206 2.06 3.75 -19.73
N HIS A 207 1.79 2.99 -20.77
CA HIS A 207 0.75 3.27 -21.77
C HIS A 207 -0.28 2.14 -21.71
N VAL A 208 -1.24 2.27 -20.80
CA VAL A 208 -2.37 1.33 -20.70
C VAL A 208 -3.54 1.92 -21.46
N PRO A 209 -4.13 1.18 -22.42
CA PRO A 209 -5.35 1.60 -23.07
C PRO A 209 -6.44 1.83 -22.04
N HIS A 210 -7.11 2.98 -22.11
CA HIS A 210 -8.24 3.24 -21.22
C HIS A 210 -9.45 2.47 -21.75
N ILE A 211 -9.83 1.42 -21.04
CA ILE A 211 -11.09 0.72 -21.29
C ILE A 211 -12.16 1.51 -20.54
N GLU A 212 -13.09 2.12 -21.27
CA GLU A 212 -14.18 2.87 -20.64
C GLU A 212 -14.99 1.97 -19.70
N ALA A 213 -15.14 2.43 -18.45
CA ALA A 213 -15.99 1.75 -17.49
C ALA A 213 -17.44 1.75 -17.95
N LYS A 214 -18.14 0.64 -17.79
CA LYS A 214 -19.58 0.51 -18.08
C LYS A 214 -20.43 1.54 -17.31
N SER A 215 -19.99 1.92 -16.12
CA SER A 215 -20.63 2.94 -15.29
C SER A 215 -19.58 3.91 -14.74
N LYS A 216 -19.94 5.22 -14.80
CA LYS A 216 -19.13 6.31 -14.25
C LYS A 216 -19.61 6.76 -12.85
N ARG A 217 -20.54 6.03 -12.24
CA ARG A 217 -21.05 6.35 -10.90
C ARG A 217 -20.09 5.90 -9.83
N ILE A 218 -19.78 6.81 -8.89
CA ILE A 218 -18.99 6.52 -7.70
C ILE A 218 -19.96 6.17 -6.57
N ASP A 219 -19.72 5.06 -5.92
CA ASP A 219 -20.49 4.59 -4.78
C ASP A 219 -20.05 5.27 -3.48
N TRP A 220 -20.45 6.54 -3.29
CA TRP A 220 -20.12 7.29 -2.09
C TRP A 220 -20.68 6.68 -0.80
N TRP A 221 -21.85 6.06 -0.87
CA TRP A 221 -22.46 5.37 0.27
C TRP A 221 -21.69 4.10 0.64
N GLY A 222 -21.23 3.36 -0.35
CA GLY A 222 -20.33 2.23 -0.12
C GLY A 222 -19.00 2.66 0.48
N VAL A 223 -18.40 3.74 -0.01
CA VAL A 223 -17.18 4.33 0.58
C VAL A 223 -17.41 4.75 2.03
N LEU A 224 -18.49 5.47 2.33
CA LEU A 224 -18.79 5.91 3.69
C LEU A 224 -18.99 4.73 4.64
N THR A 225 -19.78 3.74 4.23
CA THR A 225 -20.11 2.60 5.09
C THR A 225 -18.93 1.66 5.30
N ILE A 226 -18.02 1.50 4.33
CA ILE A 226 -16.79 0.73 4.54
C ILE A 226 -15.84 1.46 5.50
N ILE A 227 -15.77 2.81 5.44
CA ILE A 227 -15.01 3.60 6.40
C ILE A 227 -15.56 3.40 7.81
N VAL A 228 -16.88 3.58 8.00
CA VAL A 228 -17.54 3.40 9.30
C VAL A 228 -17.42 1.97 9.80
N GLY A 229 -17.35 0.99 8.90
CA GLY A 229 -17.19 -0.42 9.26
C GLY A 229 -15.76 -0.80 9.63
N VAL A 230 -14.79 -0.40 8.83
CA VAL A 230 -13.41 -0.89 8.95
C VAL A 230 -12.58 -0.05 9.92
N VAL A 231 -12.72 1.29 9.91
CA VAL A 231 -11.90 2.19 10.73
C VAL A 231 -12.01 1.89 12.23
N PRO A 232 -13.22 1.79 12.82
CA PRO A 232 -13.33 1.50 14.24
C PRO A 232 -12.73 0.14 14.62
N LEU A 233 -12.87 -0.87 13.76
CA LEU A 233 -12.28 -2.19 14.00
C LEU A 233 -10.75 -2.16 13.94
N LEU A 234 -10.16 -1.41 13.01
CA LEU A 234 -8.72 -1.22 12.95
C LEU A 234 -8.19 -0.44 14.17
N ILE A 235 -8.93 0.58 14.60
CA ILE A 235 -8.57 1.33 15.82
C ILE A 235 -8.59 0.42 17.04
N VAL A 236 -9.62 -0.42 17.21
CA VAL A 236 -9.64 -1.38 18.33
C VAL A 236 -8.55 -2.41 18.22
N ALA A 237 -8.24 -2.91 17.02
CA ALA A 237 -7.15 -3.87 16.83
C ALA A 237 -5.81 -3.28 17.29
N GLU A 238 -5.58 -1.98 17.09
CA GLU A 238 -4.35 -1.27 17.46
C GLU A 238 -4.38 -0.82 18.94
N GLN A 239 -5.47 -0.18 19.37
CA GLN A 239 -5.58 0.46 20.67
C GLN A 239 -6.23 -0.42 21.76
N GLY A 240 -6.74 -1.57 21.38
CA GLY A 240 -7.50 -2.43 22.31
C GLY A 240 -6.71 -2.91 23.51
N ARG A 241 -5.38 -3.01 23.38
CA ARG A 241 -4.49 -3.34 24.49
C ARG A 241 -4.42 -2.20 25.53
N GLU A 242 -4.44 -0.94 25.08
CA GLU A 242 -4.39 0.25 25.96
C GLU A 242 -5.77 0.59 26.53
N TRP A 243 -6.81 0.52 25.70
CA TRP A 243 -8.19 0.83 26.13
C TRP A 243 -8.82 -0.28 26.99
N GLY A 244 -8.33 -1.51 26.83
CA GLY A 244 -9.02 -2.73 27.26
C GLY A 244 -10.03 -3.22 26.23
N TRP A 245 -9.91 -4.48 25.84
CA TRP A 245 -10.75 -5.12 24.80
C TRP A 245 -12.24 -5.12 25.10
N THR A 246 -12.63 -4.97 26.38
CA THR A 246 -14.00 -4.93 26.88
C THR A 246 -14.43 -3.53 27.32
N SER A 247 -13.64 -2.51 27.06
CA SER A 247 -13.96 -1.13 27.43
C SER A 247 -15.17 -0.60 26.66
N PRO A 248 -15.87 0.43 27.18
CA PRO A 248 -16.96 1.08 26.45
C PRO A 248 -16.54 1.58 25.07
N ASN A 249 -15.33 2.10 24.93
CA ASN A 249 -14.78 2.56 23.64
C ASN A 249 -14.62 1.42 22.65
N ALA A 250 -14.09 0.27 23.09
CA ALA A 250 -13.96 -0.93 22.26
C ALA A 250 -15.35 -1.44 21.86
N PHE A 251 -16.31 -1.46 22.78
CA PHE A 251 -17.68 -1.89 22.47
C PHE A 251 -18.37 -0.99 21.43
N ILE A 252 -18.26 0.34 21.58
CA ILE A 252 -18.76 1.30 20.56
C ILE A 252 -18.12 1.02 19.18
N ALA A 253 -16.84 0.77 19.15
CA ALA A 253 -16.13 0.49 17.90
C ALA A 253 -16.58 -0.85 17.28
N TYR A 254 -16.83 -1.89 18.06
CA TYR A 254 -17.40 -3.14 17.56
C TYR A 254 -18.80 -2.93 16.98
N VAL A 255 -19.65 -2.19 17.67
CA VAL A 255 -21.01 -1.89 17.18
C VAL A 255 -20.94 -1.11 15.87
N LEU A 256 -20.13 -0.05 15.81
CA LEU A 256 -19.94 0.72 14.59
C LEU A 256 -19.37 -0.14 13.45
N GLY A 257 -18.44 -1.03 13.75
CA GLY A 257 -17.88 -1.99 12.81
C GLY A 257 -18.94 -2.90 12.21
N VAL A 258 -19.76 -3.53 13.06
CA VAL A 258 -20.83 -4.43 12.63
C VAL A 258 -21.88 -3.67 11.82
N VAL A 259 -22.34 -2.51 12.30
CA VAL A 259 -23.34 -1.67 11.61
C VAL A 259 -22.80 -1.20 10.27
N GLY A 260 -21.55 -0.71 10.22
CA GLY A 260 -20.92 -0.24 9.01
C GLY A 260 -20.76 -1.35 7.96
N ILE A 261 -20.24 -2.53 8.34
CA ILE A 261 -20.08 -3.67 7.43
C ILE A 261 -21.44 -4.18 6.93
N THR A 262 -22.44 -4.28 7.83
CA THR A 262 -23.79 -4.72 7.44
C THR A 262 -24.41 -3.74 6.46
N SER A 263 -24.32 -2.44 6.74
CA SER A 263 -24.79 -1.37 5.85
C SER A 263 -24.08 -1.41 4.50
N PHE A 264 -22.76 -1.61 4.50
CA PHE A 264 -21.96 -1.79 3.28
C PHE A 264 -22.51 -2.93 2.44
N ILE A 265 -22.70 -4.13 3.02
CA ILE A 265 -23.21 -5.29 2.29
C ILE A 265 -24.61 -5.01 1.70
N ILE A 266 -25.48 -4.33 2.46
CA ILE A 266 -26.83 -3.98 1.98
C ILE A 266 -26.75 -3.01 0.79
N ILE A 267 -25.91 -1.98 0.88
CA ILE A 267 -25.74 -0.99 -0.18
C ILE A 267 -25.14 -1.65 -1.44
N GLN A 268 -24.09 -2.48 -1.28
CA GLN A 268 -23.47 -3.19 -2.41
C GLN A 268 -24.47 -4.11 -3.13
N ARG A 269 -25.37 -4.77 -2.38
CA ARG A 269 -26.44 -5.58 -2.99
C ARG A 269 -27.44 -4.74 -3.81
N ARG A 270 -27.74 -3.52 -3.36
CA ARG A 270 -28.68 -2.63 -4.03
C ARG A 270 -28.08 -1.95 -5.27
N MET A 271 -26.80 -1.63 -5.24
CA MET A 271 -26.11 -0.92 -6.33
C MET A 271 -25.70 -1.84 -7.49
N GLY A 272 -25.57 -3.14 -7.28
CA GLY A 272 -25.26 -4.11 -8.33
C GLY A 272 -23.95 -3.82 -9.06
N GLU A 273 -23.98 -3.51 -10.35
CA GLU A 273 -22.80 -3.23 -11.18
C GLU A 273 -22.12 -1.88 -10.82
N ASP A 274 -22.87 -0.91 -10.29
CA ASP A 274 -22.32 0.39 -9.87
C ASP A 274 -21.62 0.34 -8.54
N ALA A 275 -21.77 -0.78 -7.79
CA ALA A 275 -21.21 -0.99 -6.48
C ALA A 275 -19.67 -0.82 -6.46
N LEU A 276 -19.13 -0.39 -5.33
CA LEU A 276 -17.68 -0.37 -5.08
C LEU A 276 -17.08 -1.77 -5.17
N LEU A 277 -17.82 -2.77 -4.62
CA LEU A 277 -17.48 -4.18 -4.67
C LEU A 277 -18.73 -4.99 -5.11
N PRO A 278 -18.88 -5.31 -6.39
CA PRO A 278 -20.05 -6.04 -6.88
C PRO A 278 -20.14 -7.45 -6.26
N LEU A 279 -21.11 -7.67 -5.36
CA LEU A 279 -21.19 -8.93 -4.59
C LEU A 279 -21.50 -10.16 -5.45
N HIS A 280 -21.94 -9.99 -6.69
CA HIS A 280 -22.19 -11.12 -7.61
C HIS A 280 -20.92 -11.89 -7.96
N ILE A 281 -19.71 -11.27 -7.88
CA ILE A 281 -18.43 -11.94 -8.14
C ILE A 281 -18.17 -13.08 -7.15
N PHE A 282 -18.68 -12.97 -5.91
CA PHE A 282 -18.58 -14.01 -4.89
C PHE A 282 -19.47 -15.24 -5.16
N LYS A 283 -20.39 -15.17 -6.14
CA LYS A 283 -21.11 -16.35 -6.63
C LYS A 283 -20.20 -17.34 -7.37
N SER A 284 -19.09 -16.84 -7.91
CA SER A 284 -18.06 -17.71 -8.48
C SER A 284 -17.30 -18.44 -7.38
N ARG A 285 -17.40 -19.77 -7.36
CA ARG A 285 -16.67 -20.62 -6.41
C ARG A 285 -15.16 -20.39 -6.45
N THR A 286 -14.62 -20.23 -7.66
CA THR A 286 -13.19 -19.95 -7.86
C THR A 286 -12.79 -18.64 -7.22
N PHE A 287 -13.58 -17.57 -7.45
CA PHE A 287 -13.29 -16.26 -6.86
C PHE A 287 -13.35 -16.29 -5.32
N SER A 288 -14.40 -16.88 -4.75
CA SER A 288 -14.54 -16.96 -3.30
C SER A 288 -13.44 -17.79 -2.63
N LEU A 289 -13.07 -18.93 -3.22
CA LEU A 289 -11.99 -19.76 -2.71
C LEU A 289 -10.61 -19.08 -2.83
N THR A 290 -10.33 -18.41 -3.95
CA THR A 290 -9.06 -17.67 -4.08
C THR A 290 -8.99 -16.47 -3.15
N THR A 291 -10.09 -15.78 -2.90
CA THR A 291 -10.15 -14.70 -1.91
C THR A 291 -9.88 -15.23 -0.50
N LEU A 292 -10.53 -16.32 -0.11
CA LEU A 292 -10.29 -16.96 1.19
C LEU A 292 -8.83 -17.43 1.33
N LEU A 293 -8.29 -18.06 0.30
CA LEU A 293 -6.88 -18.47 0.27
C LEU A 293 -5.95 -17.25 0.41
N GLY A 294 -6.25 -16.15 -0.26
CA GLY A 294 -5.51 -14.90 -0.16
C GLY A 294 -5.48 -14.35 1.27
N VAL A 295 -6.61 -14.41 1.99
CA VAL A 295 -6.69 -14.03 3.41
C VAL A 295 -5.79 -14.92 4.27
N ILE A 296 -5.89 -16.25 4.12
CA ILE A 296 -5.10 -17.22 4.90
C ILE A 296 -3.59 -17.03 4.63
N VAL A 297 -3.20 -16.90 3.38
CA VAL A 297 -1.79 -16.67 2.98
C VAL A 297 -1.29 -15.34 3.52
N GLY A 298 -2.11 -14.28 3.42
CA GLY A 298 -1.77 -12.96 3.98
C GLY A 298 -1.55 -13.01 5.49
N MET A 299 -2.47 -13.63 6.23
CA MET A 299 -2.33 -13.81 7.69
C MET A 299 -1.06 -14.61 8.05
N GLY A 300 -0.78 -15.70 7.32
CA GLY A 300 0.43 -16.51 7.54
C GLY A 300 1.71 -15.74 7.23
N MET A 301 1.74 -15.02 6.12
CA MET A 301 2.92 -14.26 5.70
C MET A 301 3.23 -13.09 6.64
N PHE A 302 2.26 -12.23 6.92
CA PHE A 302 2.47 -11.09 7.83
C PHE A 302 2.66 -11.53 9.28
N GLY A 303 1.91 -12.53 9.74
CA GLY A 303 2.10 -13.13 11.06
C GLY A 303 3.51 -13.72 11.22
N GLY A 304 3.97 -14.48 10.23
CA GLY A 304 5.34 -15.02 10.23
C GLY A 304 6.41 -13.94 10.22
N MET A 305 6.27 -12.91 9.39
CA MET A 305 7.22 -11.80 9.31
C MET A 305 7.36 -11.04 10.65
N ILE A 306 6.29 -10.93 11.42
CA ILE A 306 6.30 -10.23 12.71
C ILE A 306 6.73 -11.18 13.85
N CYS A 307 6.14 -12.37 13.90
CA CYS A 307 6.34 -13.27 15.04
C CYS A 307 7.69 -13.98 15.01
N LEU A 308 8.23 -14.33 13.83
CA LEU A 308 9.45 -15.10 13.73
C LEU A 308 10.68 -14.36 14.31
N PRO A 309 10.95 -13.09 13.92
CA PRO A 309 12.03 -12.32 14.53
C PRO A 309 11.84 -12.12 16.04
N LEU A 310 10.60 -11.94 16.48
CA LEU A 310 10.28 -11.77 17.90
C LEU A 310 10.60 -13.05 18.71
N VAL A 311 10.23 -14.22 18.19
CA VAL A 311 10.56 -15.52 18.81
C VAL A 311 12.07 -15.75 18.87
N LEU A 312 12.78 -15.43 17.77
CA LEU A 312 14.25 -15.58 17.74
C LEU A 312 14.92 -14.68 18.78
N GLN A 313 14.45 -13.45 18.96
CA GLN A 313 15.02 -12.53 19.95
C GLN A 313 14.65 -12.92 21.40
N ILE A 314 13.38 -13.24 21.67
CA ILE A 314 12.89 -13.46 23.04
C ILE A 314 13.24 -14.87 23.53
N VAL A 315 13.06 -15.90 22.69
CA VAL A 315 13.22 -17.31 23.10
C VAL A 315 14.65 -17.79 22.92
N TYR A 316 15.29 -17.41 21.80
CA TYR A 316 16.64 -17.89 21.47
C TYR A 316 17.73 -16.86 21.80
N GLY A 317 17.37 -15.65 22.25
CA GLY A 317 18.33 -14.61 22.63
C GLY A 317 19.15 -14.06 21.45
N ALA A 318 18.65 -14.23 20.22
CA ALA A 318 19.29 -13.71 19.02
C ALA A 318 19.34 -12.19 19.04
N SER A 319 20.42 -11.61 18.54
CA SER A 319 20.49 -10.17 18.32
C SER A 319 19.46 -9.73 17.27
N PRO A 320 19.01 -8.46 17.26
CA PRO A 320 18.11 -7.95 16.24
C PRO A 320 18.60 -8.17 14.81
N THR A 321 19.92 -8.12 14.60
CA THR A 321 20.58 -8.36 13.31
C THR A 321 20.50 -9.83 12.90
N GLU A 322 20.75 -10.76 13.84
CA GLU A 322 20.65 -12.21 13.58
C GLU A 322 19.20 -12.65 13.34
N ALA A 323 18.24 -12.02 14.01
CA ALA A 323 16.82 -12.31 13.83
C ALA A 323 16.23 -11.74 12.50
N GLY A 324 16.96 -10.85 11.84
CA GLY A 324 16.58 -10.26 10.55
C GLY A 324 17.11 -11.01 9.33
N TYR A 325 18.01 -11.94 9.53
CA TYR A 325 18.53 -12.83 8.49
C TYR A 325 17.75 -14.15 8.44
#